data_0136f26e11d89bc46677413fefbccb27
#
_entry.id   0136f26e11d89bc46677413fefbccb27
#
_cell.length_a   1.000
_cell.length_b   1.000
_cell.length_c   1.000
_cell.angle_alpha   90.00
_cell.angle_beta   90.00
_cell.angle_gamma   90.00
#
_symmetry.space_group_name_H-M   'P 1'
#
loop_
_entity.id
_entity.type
_entity.pdbx_description
1 polymer ?
#
loop_
_entity_poly.entity_id
_entity_poly.type
_entity_poly.pdbx_seq_one_letter_code
_entity_poly.pdbx_strand_id
1 'polypeptide(L)'
;LEAAKRNFEVGTATIVDTHEAQSRYDIATSQELGAQNELEIKRQALRLITGKVFENLARLRREVELLRPQPDNMTQWVESAESGSPLVAAQQAALEIADKEINKQRAGHLPTLDLVATRGRSSATGTLAQGVPLPGSDTHASTVGLQLNLPIFSGGAVMSRDREAVALRDKARADLDNTRRSAALNARQAYLGVTSGLAQVKALRQALVSSQSSLDSNKLGYEVGVRINIDVLNAQQQLFSTRRDLARARYDTLIAQLRLK
;
A
#
# COMPACT_ATOMS: atom_id res chain seq x y z
N LEU A 1 -1.29 -37.26 -17.89
CA LEU A 1 -0.25 -38.24 -17.51
C LEU A 1 -0.79 -39.67 -17.65
N GLU A 2 -1.89 -40.02 -16.98
CA GLU A 2 -2.47 -41.38 -17.03
C GLU A 2 -2.76 -41.87 -18.45
N ALA A 3 -3.30 -41.00 -19.33
CA ALA A 3 -3.52 -41.33 -20.73
C ALA A 3 -2.22 -41.66 -21.47
N ALA A 4 -1.13 -40.91 -21.22
CA ALA A 4 0.16 -41.17 -21.83
C ALA A 4 0.76 -42.52 -21.38
N LYS A 5 0.62 -42.86 -20.09
CA LYS A 5 1.06 -44.16 -19.56
C LYS A 5 0.30 -45.31 -20.22
N ARG A 6 -1.04 -45.22 -20.29
CA ARG A 6 -1.86 -46.26 -20.93
C ARG A 6 -1.55 -46.42 -22.40
N ASN A 7 -1.37 -45.32 -23.13
CA ASN A 7 -1.02 -45.37 -24.55
C ASN A 7 0.35 -46.02 -24.76
N PHE A 8 1.30 -45.85 -23.86
CA PHE A 8 2.58 -46.52 -23.88
C PHE A 8 2.41 -48.04 -23.58
N GLU A 9 1.62 -48.43 -22.57
CA GLU A 9 1.35 -49.81 -22.24
C GLU A 9 0.72 -50.62 -23.41
N VAL A 10 -0.16 -49.97 -24.18
CA VAL A 10 -0.80 -50.61 -25.36
C VAL A 10 0.00 -50.41 -26.64
N GLY A 11 1.20 -49.76 -26.56
CA GLY A 11 2.12 -49.62 -27.71
C GLY A 11 1.73 -48.52 -28.70
N THR A 12 0.80 -47.61 -28.36
CA THR A 12 0.37 -46.51 -29.27
C THR A 12 1.12 -45.20 -29.03
N ALA A 13 1.96 -45.12 -27.99
CA ALA A 13 2.81 -43.97 -27.67
C ALA A 13 4.24 -44.42 -27.33
N THR A 14 5.19 -43.50 -27.41
CA THR A 14 6.59 -43.74 -27.06
C THR A 14 6.84 -43.51 -25.56
N ILE A 15 7.96 -44.05 -25.05
CA ILE A 15 8.43 -43.77 -23.68
C ILE A 15 8.76 -42.28 -23.53
N VAL A 16 9.18 -41.58 -24.59
CA VAL A 16 9.45 -40.15 -24.61
C VAL A 16 8.16 -39.37 -24.33
N ASP A 17 7.04 -39.72 -24.92
CA ASP A 17 5.72 -39.09 -24.66
C ASP A 17 5.32 -39.19 -23.20
N THR A 18 5.63 -40.33 -22.56
CA THR A 18 5.36 -40.52 -21.12
C THR A 18 6.23 -39.64 -20.24
N HIS A 19 7.52 -39.52 -20.57
CA HIS A 19 8.45 -38.64 -19.86
C HIS A 19 8.10 -37.15 -20.04
N GLU A 20 7.68 -36.72 -21.21
CA GLU A 20 7.20 -35.36 -21.46
C GLU A 20 5.93 -35.07 -20.67
N ALA A 21 4.96 -35.97 -20.68
CA ALA A 21 3.73 -35.84 -19.90
C ALA A 21 4.03 -35.80 -18.39
N GLN A 22 4.97 -36.60 -17.89
CA GLN A 22 5.42 -36.61 -16.50
C GLN A 22 6.07 -35.26 -16.14
N SER A 23 7.00 -34.77 -16.94
CA SER A 23 7.66 -33.49 -16.74
C SER A 23 6.64 -32.33 -16.65
N ARG A 24 5.65 -32.29 -17.56
CA ARG A 24 4.59 -31.28 -17.53
C ARG A 24 3.71 -31.38 -16.28
N TYR A 25 3.43 -32.59 -15.85
CA TYR A 25 2.67 -32.81 -14.60
C TYR A 25 3.43 -32.31 -13.37
N ASP A 26 4.72 -32.62 -13.27
CA ASP A 26 5.56 -32.24 -12.13
C ASP A 26 5.73 -30.71 -12.06
N ILE A 27 5.92 -30.05 -13.24
CA ILE A 27 5.94 -28.60 -13.34
C ILE A 27 4.60 -27.99 -12.89
N ALA A 28 3.47 -28.54 -13.33
CA ALA A 28 2.15 -28.06 -12.95
C ALA A 28 1.90 -28.22 -11.43
N THR A 29 2.32 -29.36 -10.86
CA THR A 29 2.24 -29.61 -9.40
C THR A 29 3.07 -28.60 -8.62
N SER A 30 4.29 -28.31 -9.06
CA SER A 30 5.14 -27.28 -8.44
C SER A 30 4.49 -25.89 -8.49
N GLN A 31 3.88 -25.53 -9.63
CA GLN A 31 3.16 -24.26 -9.77
C GLN A 31 1.90 -24.20 -8.87
N GLU A 32 1.19 -25.29 -8.72
CA GLU A 32 0.04 -25.41 -7.83
C GLU A 32 0.44 -25.18 -6.37
N LEU A 33 1.49 -25.86 -5.89
CA LEU A 33 2.01 -25.68 -4.54
C LEU A 33 2.45 -24.22 -4.29
N GLY A 34 3.13 -23.61 -5.27
CA GLY A 34 3.49 -22.19 -5.20
C GLY A 34 2.28 -21.27 -5.08
N ALA A 35 1.24 -21.52 -5.87
CA ALA A 35 0.00 -20.74 -5.84
C ALA A 35 -0.79 -20.93 -4.53
N GLN A 36 -0.81 -22.15 -3.97
CA GLN A 36 -1.43 -22.45 -2.67
C GLN A 36 -0.73 -21.68 -1.55
N ASN A 37 0.60 -21.68 -1.54
CA ASN A 37 1.39 -20.92 -0.57
C ASN A 37 1.14 -19.40 -0.68
N GLU A 38 1.11 -18.87 -1.91
CA GLU A 38 0.80 -17.44 -2.14
C GLU A 38 -0.62 -17.09 -1.66
N LEU A 39 -1.60 -17.96 -1.89
CA LEU A 39 -2.96 -17.78 -1.41
C LEU A 39 -3.00 -17.69 0.13
N GLU A 40 -2.26 -18.55 0.81
CA GLU A 40 -2.23 -18.54 2.28
C GLU A 40 -1.56 -17.27 2.81
N ILE A 41 -0.46 -16.83 2.22
CA ILE A 41 0.19 -15.55 2.55
C ILE A 41 -0.80 -14.38 2.38
N LYS A 42 -1.57 -14.34 1.28
CA LYS A 42 -2.57 -13.27 1.04
C LYS A 42 -3.74 -13.33 2.04
N ARG A 43 -4.16 -14.53 2.46
CA ARG A 43 -5.17 -14.70 3.52
C ARG A 43 -4.67 -14.16 4.85
N GLN A 44 -3.42 -14.45 5.23
CA GLN A 44 -2.83 -13.91 6.46
C GLN A 44 -2.67 -12.40 6.40
N ALA A 45 -2.29 -11.83 5.24
CA ALA A 45 -2.25 -10.38 5.05
C ALA A 45 -3.64 -9.73 5.21
N LEU A 46 -4.69 -10.38 4.68
CA LEU A 46 -6.07 -9.92 4.87
C LEU A 46 -6.48 -9.99 6.36
N ARG A 47 -6.13 -11.06 7.05
CA ARG A 47 -6.36 -11.21 8.50
C ARG A 47 -5.67 -10.11 9.30
N LEU A 48 -4.45 -9.74 8.93
CA LEU A 48 -3.72 -8.65 9.59
C LEU A 48 -4.48 -7.31 9.50
N ILE A 49 -5.08 -7.02 8.35
CA ILE A 49 -5.82 -5.77 8.12
C ILE A 49 -7.19 -5.78 8.79
N THR A 50 -7.90 -6.91 8.73
CA THR A 50 -9.31 -7.00 9.17
C THR A 50 -9.48 -7.51 10.61
N GLY A 51 -8.46 -8.12 11.18
CA GLY A 51 -8.53 -8.81 12.47
C GLY A 51 -9.37 -10.11 12.46
N LYS A 52 -9.91 -10.52 11.30
CA LYS A 52 -10.82 -11.68 11.17
C LYS A 52 -10.26 -12.72 10.22
N VAL A 53 -10.58 -13.99 10.49
CA VAL A 53 -10.28 -15.12 9.60
C VAL A 53 -11.44 -15.28 8.61
N PHE A 54 -11.14 -15.29 7.32
CA PHE A 54 -12.10 -15.55 6.26
C PHE A 54 -11.76 -16.90 5.62
N GLU A 55 -12.57 -17.91 5.87
CA GLU A 55 -12.41 -19.23 5.26
C GLU A 55 -12.81 -19.22 3.78
N ASN A 56 -13.92 -18.52 3.47
CA ASN A 56 -14.45 -18.43 2.12
C ASN A 56 -14.56 -16.97 1.66
N LEU A 57 -13.81 -16.65 0.62
CA LEU A 57 -13.92 -15.35 -0.07
C LEU A 57 -14.87 -15.48 -1.24
N ALA A 58 -15.76 -14.50 -1.41
CA ALA A 58 -16.65 -14.45 -2.56
C ALA A 58 -15.85 -14.34 -3.86
N ARG A 59 -16.13 -15.23 -4.80
CA ARG A 59 -15.53 -15.18 -6.13
C ARG A 59 -16.16 -14.05 -6.96
N LEU A 60 -15.38 -13.49 -7.86
CA LEU A 60 -15.88 -12.54 -8.83
C LEU A 60 -16.97 -13.21 -9.68
N ARG A 61 -18.12 -12.55 -9.84
CA ARG A 61 -19.18 -13.02 -10.74
C ARG A 61 -18.64 -13.14 -12.18
N ARG A 62 -19.08 -14.17 -12.91
CA ARG A 62 -18.61 -14.41 -14.29
C ARG A 62 -18.87 -13.23 -15.23
N GLU A 63 -19.95 -12.48 -15.00
CA GLU A 63 -20.44 -11.37 -15.83
C GLU A 63 -20.33 -10.01 -15.15
N VAL A 64 -19.25 -9.76 -14.40
CA VAL A 64 -19.01 -8.40 -13.92
C VAL A 64 -18.67 -7.52 -15.12
N GLU A 65 -19.54 -6.54 -15.37
CA GLU A 65 -19.25 -5.49 -16.35
C GLU A 65 -18.10 -4.62 -15.82
N LEU A 66 -17.01 -4.64 -16.56
CA LEU A 66 -15.91 -3.72 -16.35
C LEU A 66 -16.23 -2.44 -17.10
N LEU A 67 -16.71 -1.43 -16.38
CA LEU A 67 -17.11 -0.14 -16.95
C LEU A 67 -15.89 0.74 -17.21
N ARG A 68 -15.99 1.60 -18.22
CA ARG A 68 -15.02 2.67 -18.41
C ARG A 68 -15.13 3.71 -17.30
N PRO A 69 -14.05 4.42 -16.98
CA PRO A 69 -14.11 5.52 -16.04
C PRO A 69 -15.11 6.59 -16.51
N GLN A 70 -15.90 7.12 -15.59
CA GLN A 70 -16.78 8.24 -15.87
C GLN A 70 -16.43 9.38 -14.90
N PRO A 71 -15.99 10.53 -15.42
CA PRO A 71 -15.86 10.94 -16.83
C PRO A 71 -14.71 10.20 -17.56
N ASP A 72 -14.85 9.99 -18.88
CA ASP A 72 -13.80 9.39 -19.73
C ASP A 72 -12.78 10.46 -20.15
N ASN A 73 -12.23 11.13 -19.17
CA ASN A 73 -11.25 12.21 -19.32
C ASN A 73 -10.19 12.12 -18.22
N MET A 74 -8.97 11.73 -18.59
CA MET A 74 -7.86 11.58 -17.67
C MET A 74 -7.51 12.87 -16.93
N THR A 75 -7.59 14.03 -17.59
CA THR A 75 -7.24 15.32 -17.00
C THR A 75 -8.13 15.66 -15.80
N GLN A 76 -9.44 15.42 -15.92
CA GLN A 76 -10.38 15.67 -14.82
C GLN A 76 -10.09 14.79 -13.59
N TRP A 77 -9.69 13.54 -13.80
CA TRP A 77 -9.28 12.65 -12.70
C TRP A 77 -8.01 13.13 -12.02
N VAL A 78 -7.04 13.64 -12.81
CA VAL A 78 -5.79 14.20 -12.27
C VAL A 78 -6.07 15.46 -11.45
N GLU A 79 -6.86 16.41 -11.98
CA GLU A 79 -7.24 17.64 -11.27
C GLU A 79 -8.01 17.34 -9.97
N SER A 80 -8.93 16.36 -10.01
CA SER A 80 -9.64 15.91 -8.82
C SER A 80 -8.71 15.30 -7.77
N ALA A 81 -7.69 14.54 -8.20
CA ALA A 81 -6.72 13.96 -7.30
C ALA A 81 -5.78 15.01 -6.68
N GLU A 82 -5.37 16.01 -7.45
CA GLU A 82 -4.52 17.10 -6.94
C GLU A 82 -5.24 17.99 -5.92
N SER A 83 -6.54 18.22 -6.10
CA SER A 83 -7.35 19.08 -5.22
C SER A 83 -8.05 18.34 -4.10
N GLY A 84 -8.50 17.12 -4.32
CA GLY A 84 -9.34 16.34 -3.42
C GLY A 84 -8.64 15.26 -2.60
N SER A 85 -7.37 14.98 -2.84
CA SER A 85 -6.66 13.93 -2.11
C SER A 85 -6.48 14.28 -0.64
N PRO A 86 -6.92 13.42 0.31
CA PRO A 86 -6.69 13.61 1.74
C PRO A 86 -5.21 13.77 2.10
N LEU A 87 -4.31 13.12 1.36
CA LEU A 87 -2.87 13.21 1.56
C LEU A 87 -2.34 14.60 1.20
N VAL A 88 -2.85 15.20 0.11
CA VAL A 88 -2.52 16.58 -0.28
C VAL A 88 -3.06 17.57 0.76
N ALA A 89 -4.28 17.38 1.25
CA ALA A 89 -4.86 18.21 2.30
C ALA A 89 -4.05 18.13 3.61
N ALA A 90 -3.61 16.93 4.00
CA ALA A 90 -2.75 16.75 5.17
C ALA A 90 -1.41 17.49 5.02
N GLN A 91 -0.80 17.43 3.84
CA GLN A 91 0.47 18.11 3.58
C GLN A 91 0.31 19.64 3.48
N GLN A 92 -0.85 20.10 3.03
CA GLN A 92 -1.19 21.53 3.06
C GLN A 92 -1.29 22.04 4.51
N ALA A 93 -1.96 21.30 5.38
CA ALA A 93 -2.02 21.64 6.81
C ALA A 93 -0.63 21.60 7.46
N ALA A 94 0.23 20.67 7.06
CA ALA A 94 1.62 20.62 7.54
C ALA A 94 2.41 21.87 7.13
N LEU A 95 2.21 22.39 5.92
CA LEU A 95 2.81 23.65 5.48
C LEU A 95 2.29 24.84 6.31
N GLU A 96 0.98 24.90 6.60
CA GLU A 96 0.40 25.95 7.45
C GLU A 96 0.98 25.90 8.87
N ILE A 97 1.19 24.71 9.43
CA ILE A 97 1.86 24.53 10.73
C ILE A 97 3.29 25.09 10.67
N ALA A 98 4.06 24.80 9.62
CA ALA A 98 5.40 25.31 9.45
C ALA A 98 5.45 26.83 9.33
N ASP A 99 4.48 27.45 8.64
CA ASP A 99 4.35 28.91 8.56
C ASP A 99 4.04 29.53 9.94
N LYS A 100 3.18 28.90 10.76
CA LYS A 100 2.90 29.36 12.13
C LYS A 100 4.10 29.18 13.07
N GLU A 101 4.90 28.14 12.84
CA GLU A 101 6.13 27.90 13.62
C GLU A 101 7.15 29.03 13.41
N ILE A 102 7.29 29.60 12.22
CA ILE A 102 8.13 30.77 11.98
C ILE A 102 7.68 31.93 12.88
N ASN A 103 6.38 32.23 12.92
CA ASN A 103 5.85 33.30 13.76
C ASN A 103 6.09 33.03 15.24
N LYS A 104 5.97 31.79 15.69
CA LYS A 104 6.27 31.37 17.06
C LYS A 104 7.75 31.57 17.39
N GLN A 105 8.68 31.21 16.51
CA GLN A 105 10.11 31.41 16.77
C GLN A 105 10.48 32.92 16.80
N ARG A 106 9.86 33.75 15.93
CA ARG A 106 10.02 35.20 15.96
C ARG A 106 9.49 35.84 17.23
N ALA A 107 8.40 35.29 17.80
CA ALA A 107 7.88 35.73 19.09
C ALA A 107 8.84 35.50 20.26
N GLY A 108 9.90 34.70 20.08
CA GLY A 108 10.99 34.55 21.06
C GLY A 108 11.78 35.82 21.35
N HIS A 109 11.60 36.89 20.55
CA HIS A 109 12.11 38.24 20.84
C HIS A 109 11.17 39.08 21.70
N LEU A 110 9.92 38.65 21.91
CA LEU A 110 8.91 39.37 22.66
C LEU A 110 8.97 39.02 24.16
N PRO A 111 8.53 39.95 25.03
CA PRO A 111 8.40 39.62 26.47
C PRO A 111 7.30 38.59 26.69
N THR A 112 7.52 37.69 27.64
CA THR A 112 6.48 36.80 28.17
C THR A 112 5.97 37.31 29.53
N LEU A 113 4.67 37.21 29.77
CA LEU A 113 4.01 37.51 31.01
C LEU A 113 3.30 36.27 31.53
N ASP A 114 3.80 35.77 32.63
CA ASP A 114 3.31 34.55 33.25
C ASP A 114 2.62 34.85 34.60
N LEU A 115 1.48 34.21 34.85
CA LEU A 115 0.86 34.15 36.18
C LEU A 115 1.40 32.93 36.91
N VAL A 116 2.15 33.16 37.96
CA VAL A 116 2.80 32.09 38.74
C VAL A 116 2.09 31.96 40.09
N ALA A 117 1.58 30.77 40.39
CA ALA A 117 1.02 30.46 41.70
C ALA A 117 1.75 29.23 42.26
N THR A 118 2.39 29.39 43.40
CA THR A 118 3.08 28.31 44.11
C THR A 118 2.51 28.11 45.50
N ARG A 119 2.38 26.84 45.90
CA ARG A 119 2.04 26.46 47.27
C ARG A 119 3.01 25.39 47.74
N GLY A 120 3.75 25.71 48.78
CA GLY A 120 4.75 24.80 49.37
C GLY A 120 4.54 24.58 50.85
N ARG A 121 4.87 23.39 51.32
CA ARG A 121 5.00 23.09 52.72
C ARG A 121 6.45 22.64 52.96
N SER A 122 7.12 23.27 53.91
CA SER A 122 8.45 22.87 54.33
C SER A 122 8.41 22.53 55.83
N SER A 123 8.91 21.35 56.16
CA SER A 123 9.05 20.92 57.56
C SER A 123 10.55 20.75 57.81
N ALA A 124 11.06 21.44 58.83
CA ALA A 124 12.44 21.35 59.24
C ALA A 124 12.50 20.88 60.68
N THR A 125 13.20 19.78 60.90
CA THR A 125 13.57 19.29 62.24
C THR A 125 15.08 19.20 62.33
N GLY A 126 15.68 19.58 63.40
CA GLY A 126 17.12 19.52 63.59
C GLY A 126 17.52 19.18 65.04
N THR A 127 18.80 18.85 65.25
CA THR A 127 19.41 18.61 66.54
C THR A 127 20.68 19.46 66.65
N LEU A 128 20.88 20.14 67.75
CA LEU A 128 22.15 20.81 68.06
C LEU A 128 23.28 19.79 68.29
N ALA A 129 24.52 20.19 68.11
CA ALA A 129 25.71 19.34 68.21
C ALA A 129 25.89 18.57 69.55
N GLN A 130 25.06 18.86 70.56
CA GLN A 130 25.02 18.17 71.84
C GLN A 130 23.76 17.33 72.07
N GLY A 131 23.05 16.95 70.96
CA GLY A 131 21.86 16.08 71.04
C GLY A 131 20.55 16.76 71.53
N VAL A 132 20.55 18.11 71.70
CA VAL A 132 19.35 18.84 72.06
C VAL A 132 18.44 19.02 70.85
N PRO A 133 17.17 18.52 70.86
CA PRO A 133 16.26 18.71 69.76
C PRO A 133 15.93 20.19 69.55
N LEU A 134 16.03 20.68 68.34
CA LEU A 134 15.44 21.98 67.98
C LEU A 134 13.95 21.84 67.77
N PRO A 135 13.15 22.85 68.17
CA PRO A 135 11.72 22.84 67.86
C PRO A 135 11.49 22.72 66.37
N GLY A 136 10.69 21.73 65.96
CA GLY A 136 10.33 21.57 64.56
C GLY A 136 9.57 22.79 64.03
N SER A 137 9.90 23.22 62.84
CA SER A 137 9.23 24.33 62.17
C SER A 137 8.46 23.80 60.95
N ASP A 138 7.17 23.97 60.90
CA ASP A 138 6.30 23.73 59.74
C ASP A 138 5.92 25.05 59.09
N THR A 139 6.44 25.30 57.91
CA THR A 139 6.13 26.53 57.15
C THR A 139 5.25 26.22 55.97
N HIS A 140 4.13 26.90 55.88
CA HIS A 140 3.23 26.89 54.73
C HIS A 140 3.41 28.21 53.97
N ALA A 141 3.86 28.14 52.75
CA ALA A 141 4.01 29.30 51.89
C ALA A 141 3.05 29.18 50.67
N SER A 142 2.34 30.25 50.40
CA SER A 142 1.51 30.39 49.20
C SER A 142 1.90 31.71 48.53
N THR A 143 2.34 31.67 47.29
CA THR A 143 2.74 32.86 46.54
C THR A 143 1.96 32.91 45.24
N VAL A 144 1.38 34.08 44.94
CA VAL A 144 0.75 34.39 43.65
C VAL A 144 1.41 35.66 43.12
N GLY A 145 1.90 35.63 41.90
CA GLY A 145 2.60 36.76 41.30
C GLY A 145 2.55 36.77 39.78
N LEU A 146 2.83 37.92 39.21
CA LEU A 146 3.05 38.10 37.79
C LEU A 146 4.54 38.15 37.51
N GLN A 147 5.01 37.33 36.61
CA GLN A 147 6.41 37.29 36.19
C GLN A 147 6.51 37.76 34.74
N LEU A 148 7.19 38.89 34.54
CA LEU A 148 7.56 39.41 33.21
C LEU A 148 8.98 39.01 32.89
N ASN A 149 9.17 38.26 31.77
CA ASN A 149 10.49 37.90 31.29
C ASN A 149 10.74 38.52 29.91
N LEU A 150 11.74 39.40 29.82
CA LEU A 150 12.15 40.08 28.58
C LEU A 150 13.57 39.63 28.21
N PRO A 151 13.75 38.84 27.16
CA PRO A 151 15.08 38.44 26.68
C PRO A 151 15.74 39.61 25.95
N ILE A 152 16.70 40.31 26.60
CA ILE A 152 17.42 41.44 26.01
C ILE A 152 18.48 40.96 25.01
N PHE A 153 19.14 39.86 25.29
CA PHE A 153 20.16 39.28 24.42
C PHE A 153 20.21 37.77 24.60
N SER A 154 20.06 37.04 23.49
CA SER A 154 20.07 35.56 23.46
C SER A 154 21.23 34.96 22.65
N GLY A 155 22.29 35.74 22.39
CA GLY A 155 23.48 35.24 21.65
C GLY A 155 23.17 34.76 20.21
N GLY A 156 22.11 35.28 19.58
CA GLY A 156 21.71 34.88 18.24
C GLY A 156 20.86 33.61 18.17
N ALA A 157 20.50 32.99 19.31
CA ALA A 157 19.74 31.75 19.35
C ALA A 157 18.36 31.87 18.70
N VAL A 158 17.61 32.98 18.93
CA VAL A 158 16.29 33.21 18.32
C VAL A 158 16.43 33.38 16.80
N MET A 159 17.45 34.11 16.33
CA MET A 159 17.69 34.26 14.89
C MET A 159 18.06 32.95 14.21
N SER A 160 18.82 32.07 14.88
CA SER A 160 19.15 30.74 14.38
C SER A 160 17.90 29.86 14.26
N ARG A 161 17.01 29.88 15.26
CA ARG A 161 15.74 29.16 15.24
C ARG A 161 14.76 29.70 14.17
N ASP A 162 14.73 31.03 13.94
CA ASP A 162 13.94 31.61 12.85
C ASP A 162 14.44 31.10 11.49
N ARG A 163 15.76 31.08 11.23
CA ARG A 163 16.33 30.52 10.00
C ARG A 163 16.03 29.04 9.84
N GLU A 164 16.14 28.26 10.92
CA GLU A 164 15.76 26.84 10.92
C GLU A 164 14.29 26.66 10.57
N ALA A 165 13.38 27.43 11.18
CA ALA A 165 11.94 27.37 10.90
C ALA A 165 11.63 27.75 9.45
N VAL A 166 12.32 28.74 8.88
CA VAL A 166 12.19 29.12 7.46
C VAL A 166 12.63 27.94 6.56
N ALA A 167 13.75 27.31 6.83
CA ALA A 167 14.21 26.16 6.06
C ALA A 167 13.25 24.96 6.17
N LEU A 168 12.68 24.71 7.36
CA LEU A 168 11.67 23.67 7.55
C LEU A 168 10.37 23.96 6.80
N ARG A 169 9.94 25.24 6.73
CA ARG A 169 8.80 25.65 5.91
C ARG A 169 9.08 25.42 4.42
N ASP A 170 10.28 25.75 3.92
CA ASP A 170 10.65 25.52 2.53
C ASP A 170 10.69 24.03 2.19
N LYS A 171 11.15 23.20 3.15
CA LYS A 171 11.05 21.74 3.05
C LYS A 171 9.58 21.31 2.97
N ALA A 172 8.70 21.76 3.87
CA ALA A 172 7.28 21.41 3.86
C ALA A 172 6.59 21.81 2.55
N ARG A 173 6.98 22.94 1.94
CA ARG A 173 6.50 23.37 0.63
C ARG A 173 6.92 22.40 -0.48
N ALA A 174 8.19 21.99 -0.49
CA ALA A 174 8.69 21.01 -1.46
C ALA A 174 8.02 19.64 -1.28
N ASP A 175 7.76 19.22 -0.03
CA ASP A 175 7.03 17.99 0.29
C ASP A 175 5.57 18.05 -0.23
N LEU A 176 4.89 19.19 -0.09
CA LEU A 176 3.56 19.42 -0.66
C LEU A 176 3.57 19.32 -2.19
N ASP A 177 4.52 19.96 -2.86
CA ASP A 177 4.65 19.90 -4.31
C ASP A 177 4.94 18.47 -4.81
N ASN A 178 5.76 17.73 -4.08
CA ASN A 178 6.02 16.31 -4.38
C ASN A 178 4.76 15.45 -4.19
N THR A 179 3.99 15.69 -3.11
CA THR A 179 2.76 14.97 -2.82
C THR A 179 1.70 15.22 -3.89
N ARG A 180 1.54 16.46 -4.36
CA ARG A 180 0.63 16.80 -5.47
C ARG A 180 1.02 16.08 -6.76
N ARG A 181 2.30 16.12 -7.14
CA ARG A 181 2.80 15.39 -8.32
C ARG A 181 2.61 13.88 -8.21
N SER A 182 2.81 13.33 -7.02
CA SER A 182 2.58 11.91 -6.75
C SER A 182 1.10 11.54 -6.86
N ALA A 183 0.19 12.37 -6.34
CA ALA A 183 -1.25 12.17 -6.49
C ALA A 183 -1.67 12.21 -7.97
N ALA A 184 -1.17 13.18 -8.74
CA ALA A 184 -1.38 13.28 -10.18
C ALA A 184 -0.89 12.03 -10.94
N LEU A 185 0.32 11.56 -10.61
CA LEU A 185 0.89 10.35 -11.21
C LEU A 185 0.05 9.12 -10.90
N ASN A 186 -0.36 8.93 -9.65
CA ASN A 186 -1.17 7.80 -9.21
C ASN A 186 -2.54 7.80 -9.92
N ALA A 187 -3.19 8.95 -10.08
CA ALA A 187 -4.44 9.08 -10.82
C ALA A 187 -4.28 8.71 -12.30
N ARG A 188 -3.20 9.18 -12.94
CA ARG A 188 -2.87 8.79 -14.34
C ARG A 188 -2.65 7.29 -14.47
N GLN A 189 -1.86 6.71 -13.57
CA GLN A 189 -1.60 5.27 -13.57
C GLN A 189 -2.88 4.45 -13.37
N ALA A 190 -3.75 4.87 -12.45
CA ALA A 190 -5.03 4.20 -12.22
C ALA A 190 -5.94 4.31 -13.45
N TYR A 191 -6.07 5.48 -14.06
CA TYR A 191 -6.88 5.68 -15.27
C TYR A 191 -6.36 4.84 -16.45
N LEU A 192 -5.05 4.87 -16.70
CA LEU A 192 -4.42 4.04 -17.74
C LEU A 192 -4.54 2.55 -17.42
N GLY A 193 -4.45 2.19 -16.14
CA GLY A 193 -4.66 0.82 -15.69
C GLY A 193 -6.07 0.30 -16.00
N VAL A 194 -7.10 1.14 -15.85
CA VAL A 194 -8.48 0.77 -16.22
C VAL A 194 -8.62 0.64 -17.74
N THR A 195 -8.19 1.64 -18.50
CA THR A 195 -8.38 1.66 -19.96
C THR A 195 -7.61 0.55 -20.66
N SER A 196 -6.34 0.35 -20.30
CA SER A 196 -5.52 -0.74 -20.83
C SER A 196 -6.00 -2.11 -20.35
N GLY A 197 -6.44 -2.22 -19.09
CA GLY A 197 -6.98 -3.45 -18.53
C GLY A 197 -8.25 -3.91 -19.26
N LEU A 198 -9.17 -2.99 -19.60
CA LEU A 198 -10.35 -3.30 -20.41
C LEU A 198 -9.98 -3.86 -21.78
N ALA A 199 -9.01 -3.23 -22.46
CA ALA A 199 -8.51 -3.71 -23.74
C ALA A 199 -7.86 -5.10 -23.64
N GLN A 200 -7.05 -5.30 -22.58
CA GLN A 200 -6.39 -6.59 -22.31
C GLN A 200 -7.40 -7.70 -22.02
N VAL A 201 -8.42 -7.44 -21.19
CA VAL A 201 -9.49 -8.42 -20.91
C VAL A 201 -10.23 -8.80 -22.19
N LYS A 202 -10.52 -7.83 -23.08
CA LYS A 202 -11.15 -8.11 -24.38
C LYS A 202 -10.25 -8.99 -25.25
N ALA A 203 -8.98 -8.68 -25.36
CA ALA A 203 -8.01 -9.46 -26.15
C ALA A 203 -7.84 -10.88 -25.60
N LEU A 204 -7.72 -11.03 -24.26
CA LEU A 204 -7.57 -12.34 -23.63
C LEU A 204 -8.83 -13.21 -23.72
N ARG A 205 -10.03 -12.61 -23.75
CA ARG A 205 -11.27 -13.36 -24.03
C ARG A 205 -11.23 -13.97 -25.44
N GLN A 206 -10.79 -13.22 -26.44
CA GLN A 206 -10.64 -13.73 -27.80
C GLN A 206 -9.53 -14.78 -27.89
N ALA A 207 -8.40 -14.53 -27.23
CA ALA A 207 -7.30 -15.50 -27.15
C ALA A 207 -7.74 -16.82 -26.48
N LEU A 208 -8.65 -16.76 -25.49
CA LEU A 208 -9.20 -17.95 -24.86
C LEU A 208 -10.01 -18.81 -25.84
N VAL A 209 -10.84 -18.18 -26.66
CA VAL A 209 -11.62 -18.89 -27.71
C VAL A 209 -10.67 -19.54 -28.70
N SER A 210 -9.67 -18.82 -29.19
CA SER A 210 -8.67 -19.33 -30.13
C SER A 210 -7.82 -20.46 -29.53
N SER A 211 -7.41 -20.34 -28.27
CA SER A 211 -6.64 -21.39 -27.57
C SER A 211 -7.47 -22.66 -27.36
N GLN A 212 -8.77 -22.52 -27.09
CA GLN A 212 -9.66 -23.68 -26.97
C GLN A 212 -9.80 -24.39 -28.30
N SER A 213 -10.05 -23.65 -29.40
CA SER A 213 -10.13 -24.23 -30.75
C SER A 213 -8.82 -24.90 -31.18
N SER A 214 -7.69 -24.27 -30.83
CA SER A 214 -6.36 -24.85 -31.09
C SER A 214 -6.17 -26.17 -30.35
N LEU A 215 -6.56 -26.25 -29.07
CA LEU A 215 -6.47 -27.48 -28.31
C LEU A 215 -7.34 -28.59 -28.92
N ASP A 216 -8.59 -28.25 -29.28
CA ASP A 216 -9.52 -29.22 -29.83
C ASP A 216 -9.02 -29.74 -31.22
N SER A 217 -8.46 -28.86 -32.06
CA SER A 217 -7.84 -29.25 -33.34
C SER A 217 -6.59 -30.11 -33.16
N ASN A 218 -5.72 -29.79 -32.16
CA ASN A 218 -4.53 -30.60 -31.91
C ASN A 218 -4.89 -31.98 -31.35
N LYS A 219 -5.92 -32.07 -30.50
CA LYS A 219 -6.43 -33.36 -30.00
C LYS A 219 -6.95 -34.24 -31.14
N LEU A 220 -7.80 -33.67 -32.02
CA LEU A 220 -8.29 -34.39 -33.19
C LEU A 220 -7.14 -34.81 -34.12
N GLY A 221 -6.19 -33.91 -34.38
CA GLY A 221 -5.00 -34.22 -35.17
C GLY A 221 -4.12 -35.32 -34.58
N TYR A 222 -4.03 -35.41 -33.28
CA TYR A 222 -3.36 -36.49 -32.55
C TYR A 222 -4.10 -37.82 -32.69
N GLU A 223 -5.42 -37.83 -32.56
CA GLU A 223 -6.27 -39.01 -32.71
C GLU A 223 -6.17 -39.62 -34.13
N VAL A 224 -6.06 -38.77 -35.15
CA VAL A 224 -5.90 -39.25 -36.57
C VAL A 224 -4.45 -39.42 -37.00
N GLY A 225 -3.47 -39.24 -36.10
CA GLY A 225 -2.06 -39.47 -36.33
C GLY A 225 -1.30 -38.38 -37.12
N VAL A 226 -1.92 -37.17 -37.31
CA VAL A 226 -1.29 -36.04 -38.04
C VAL A 226 -0.56 -35.08 -37.09
N ARG A 227 -0.78 -35.18 -35.79
CA ARG A 227 -0.14 -34.40 -34.72
C ARG A 227 0.51 -35.32 -33.71
N ILE A 228 1.52 -34.82 -33.03
CA ILE A 228 2.24 -35.54 -31.97
C ILE A 228 1.77 -35.11 -30.58
N ASN A 229 2.05 -35.90 -29.57
CA ASN A 229 1.61 -35.67 -28.21
C ASN A 229 2.04 -34.31 -27.63
N ILE A 230 3.27 -33.89 -27.96
CA ILE A 230 3.80 -32.60 -27.48
C ILE A 230 2.97 -31.38 -27.98
N ASP A 231 2.38 -31.47 -29.19
CA ASP A 231 1.52 -30.40 -29.72
C ASP A 231 0.24 -30.26 -28.86
N VAL A 232 -0.34 -31.37 -28.43
CA VAL A 232 -1.50 -31.37 -27.54
C VAL A 232 -1.13 -30.81 -26.16
N LEU A 233 0.01 -31.22 -25.60
CA LEU A 233 0.49 -30.73 -24.31
C LEU A 233 0.77 -29.23 -24.35
N ASN A 234 1.39 -28.73 -25.40
CA ASN A 234 1.64 -27.31 -25.62
C ASN A 234 0.32 -26.51 -25.76
N ALA A 235 -0.65 -27.01 -26.51
CA ALA A 235 -1.95 -26.38 -26.65
C ALA A 235 -2.73 -26.36 -25.33
N GLN A 236 -2.65 -27.43 -24.52
CA GLN A 236 -3.21 -27.45 -23.16
C GLN A 236 -2.57 -26.38 -22.26
N GLN A 237 -1.24 -26.31 -22.24
CA GLN A 237 -0.52 -25.33 -21.45
C GLN A 237 -0.91 -23.89 -21.86
N GLN A 238 -1.00 -23.63 -23.18
CA GLN A 238 -1.43 -22.33 -23.70
C GLN A 238 -2.85 -21.97 -23.26
N LEU A 239 -3.77 -22.92 -23.32
CA LEU A 239 -5.16 -22.69 -22.86
C LEU A 239 -5.20 -22.34 -21.35
N PHE A 240 -4.48 -23.09 -20.52
CA PHE A 240 -4.48 -22.85 -19.08
C PHE A 240 -3.75 -21.55 -18.71
N SER A 241 -2.66 -21.20 -19.39
CA SER A 241 -2.02 -19.90 -19.18
C SER A 241 -2.94 -18.75 -19.57
N THR A 242 -3.63 -18.84 -20.72
CA THR A 242 -4.60 -17.83 -21.15
C THR A 242 -5.77 -17.68 -20.19
N ARG A 243 -6.29 -18.78 -19.62
CA ARG A 243 -7.32 -18.75 -18.58
C ARG A 243 -6.86 -18.03 -17.31
N ARG A 244 -5.66 -18.34 -16.84
CA ARG A 244 -5.05 -17.70 -15.67
C ARG A 244 -4.85 -16.20 -15.92
N ASP A 245 -4.28 -15.85 -17.07
CA ASP A 245 -3.98 -14.47 -17.44
C ASP A 245 -5.27 -13.63 -17.61
N LEU A 246 -6.33 -14.21 -18.16
CA LEU A 246 -7.65 -13.58 -18.23
C LEU A 246 -8.23 -13.34 -16.83
N ALA A 247 -8.15 -14.32 -15.94
CA ALA A 247 -8.63 -14.17 -14.56
C ALA A 247 -7.86 -13.05 -13.87
N ARG A 248 -6.54 -13.04 -13.95
CA ARG A 248 -5.68 -12.00 -13.40
C ARG A 248 -6.02 -10.62 -13.95
N ALA A 249 -6.09 -10.47 -15.27
CA ALA A 249 -6.41 -9.19 -15.92
C ALA A 249 -7.77 -8.62 -15.47
N ARG A 250 -8.77 -9.47 -15.22
CA ARG A 250 -10.08 -9.04 -14.69
C ARG A 250 -9.95 -8.45 -13.27
N TYR A 251 -9.22 -9.13 -12.37
CA TYR A 251 -9.00 -8.64 -11.02
C TYR A 251 -8.14 -7.36 -11.01
N ASP A 252 -7.07 -7.31 -11.81
CA ASP A 252 -6.19 -6.14 -11.90
C ASP A 252 -6.96 -4.90 -12.42
N THR A 253 -7.85 -5.09 -13.40
CA THR A 253 -8.73 -4.01 -13.89
C THR A 253 -9.68 -3.50 -12.82
N LEU A 254 -10.29 -4.39 -12.03
CA LEU A 254 -11.15 -3.99 -10.90
C LEU A 254 -10.37 -3.24 -9.82
N ILE A 255 -9.17 -3.69 -9.50
CA ILE A 255 -8.31 -2.99 -8.55
C ILE A 255 -7.94 -1.59 -9.07
N ALA A 256 -7.65 -1.47 -10.38
CA ALA A 256 -7.41 -0.16 -10.99
C ALA A 256 -8.63 0.76 -10.91
N GLN A 257 -9.85 0.23 -11.13
CA GLN A 257 -11.10 0.99 -10.95
C GLN A 257 -11.31 1.47 -9.51
N LEU A 258 -10.98 0.62 -8.52
CA LEU A 258 -11.07 0.99 -7.10
C LEU A 258 -10.04 2.03 -6.69
N ARG A 259 -8.84 2.00 -7.30
CA ARG A 259 -7.79 2.99 -7.04
C ARG A 259 -8.08 4.35 -7.67
N LEU A 260 -8.90 4.37 -8.72
CA LEU A 260 -9.30 5.60 -9.40
C LEU A 260 -10.41 6.36 -8.64
N LYS A 261 -11.23 5.64 -7.87
CA LYS A 261 -12.27 6.22 -7.00
C LYS A 261 -11.71 6.75 -5.68
#